data_df47ab7fb4d654ac8e9cb8c746af26ba
#
_entry.id   df47ab7fb4d654ac8e9cb8c746af26ba
#
_cell.length_a   1.000
_cell.length_b   1.000
_cell.length_c   1.000
_cell.angle_alpha   90.00
_cell.angle_beta   90.00
_cell.angle_gamma   90.00
#
_symmetry.space_group_name_H-M   'P 1'
#
loop_
_entity.id
_entity.type
_entity.pdbx_description
1 polymer ?
#
loop_
_entity_poly.entity_id
_entity_poly.type
_entity_poly.pdbx_seq_one_letter_code
_entity_poly.pdbx_strand_id
1 'polypeptide(L)'
;MKFVDEAFIDIAAGDGGNGCVSFRHEKYKEFGGPNGGDGGRGGHVFAVADSNLNTLVDFRYSRRHEAKRGEHGMGSDMFGAAGDDIVLRMPVGTIITDAETGEVLYEMLTEGEVVTIAKGGDGGFGNMRFKSAINRAPRQKTPGWPGEKKSLKLELKVLADVGLLGMPNAGKSTLISAISNARPRIADYPFTTLHPNLGVVRVGPEQSFVVADLPGLIEGASEGAGLGHLFLRHLQRTRLLLHVVDMAPFDDAVDPVAQAKAIVGELKKYDAALYDKPRWLVLNKLDMVPGDERVALVKDFVKRLRFKGPVFEISALTREGCEHLIKAVYQQVKAQQVAEHETVVVDPRFVPLPPEGN
;
A
#
# COMPACT_ATOMS: atom_id res chain seq x y z
N MET A 1 5.99 10.72 -10.43
CA MET A 1 4.74 9.95 -10.21
C MET A 1 3.80 10.79 -9.39
N LYS A 2 2.49 10.78 -9.67
CA LYS A 2 1.49 11.42 -8.82
C LYS A 2 1.15 10.43 -7.71
N PHE A 3 1.07 10.88 -6.46
CA PHE A 3 0.50 10.09 -5.37
C PHE A 3 -1.01 9.98 -5.62
N VAL A 4 -1.55 8.78 -5.54
CA VAL A 4 -2.98 8.50 -5.71
C VAL A 4 -3.38 7.58 -4.56
N ASP A 5 -4.30 8.06 -3.76
CA ASP A 5 -4.83 7.42 -2.56
C ASP A 5 -6.19 6.76 -2.77
N GLU A 6 -6.83 7.05 -3.91
CA GLU A 6 -8.11 6.50 -4.29
C GLU A 6 -8.12 6.12 -5.78
N ALA A 7 -8.61 4.93 -6.10
CA ALA A 7 -8.77 4.48 -7.47
C ALA A 7 -10.04 3.61 -7.61
N PHE A 8 -10.68 3.69 -8.77
CA PHE A 8 -11.79 2.82 -9.14
C PHE A 8 -11.31 1.86 -10.23
N ILE A 9 -11.58 0.58 -10.03
CA ILE A 9 -11.24 -0.48 -10.99
C ILE A 9 -12.41 -1.40 -11.24
N ASP A 10 -12.49 -1.91 -12.46
CA ASP A 10 -13.43 -2.96 -12.86
C ASP A 10 -12.62 -4.25 -12.99
N ILE A 11 -13.02 -5.27 -12.26
CA ILE A 11 -12.40 -6.59 -12.33
C ILE A 11 -13.37 -7.60 -12.92
N ALA A 12 -12.86 -8.50 -13.76
CA ALA A 12 -13.60 -9.63 -14.30
C ALA A 12 -12.75 -10.90 -14.18
N ALA A 13 -13.22 -11.85 -13.41
CA ALA A 13 -12.65 -13.18 -13.41
C ALA A 13 -13.04 -13.91 -14.72
N GLY A 14 -12.23 -14.87 -15.14
CA GLY A 14 -12.46 -15.61 -16.36
C GLY A 14 -13.69 -16.49 -16.28
N ASP A 15 -14.44 -16.59 -17.35
CA ASP A 15 -15.52 -17.58 -17.48
C ASP A 15 -14.95 -18.99 -17.61
N GLY A 16 -15.65 -20.00 -17.15
CA GLY A 16 -15.32 -21.40 -17.39
C GLY A 16 -15.46 -21.78 -18.87
N GLY A 17 -14.64 -22.72 -19.32
CA GLY A 17 -14.77 -23.34 -20.62
C GLY A 17 -15.98 -24.28 -20.67
N ASN A 18 -16.61 -24.43 -21.85
CA ASN A 18 -17.72 -25.36 -22.00
C ASN A 18 -17.22 -26.81 -22.02
N GLY A 19 -18.01 -27.75 -21.51
CA GLY A 19 -17.80 -29.18 -21.73
C GLY A 19 -17.98 -29.56 -23.20
N CYS A 20 -17.45 -30.72 -23.57
CA CYS A 20 -17.50 -31.26 -24.91
C CYS A 20 -18.48 -32.44 -25.03
N VAL A 21 -19.11 -32.59 -26.18
CA VAL A 21 -19.82 -33.85 -26.58
C VAL A 21 -19.00 -34.50 -27.65
N SER A 22 -18.42 -35.64 -27.32
CA SER A 22 -17.64 -36.45 -28.27
C SER A 22 -17.83 -37.94 -27.97
N PHE A 23 -17.64 -38.76 -28.99
CA PHE A 23 -17.76 -40.21 -28.93
C PHE A 23 -16.53 -40.84 -29.55
N ARG A 24 -16.09 -41.97 -29.00
CA ARG A 24 -14.95 -42.71 -29.52
C ARG A 24 -15.30 -43.30 -30.91
N HIS A 25 -14.42 -43.11 -31.83
CA HIS A 25 -14.45 -43.80 -33.12
C HIS A 25 -13.44 -44.94 -33.09
N GLU A 26 -13.93 -46.19 -32.95
CA GLU A 26 -13.11 -47.37 -32.95
C GLU A 26 -13.37 -48.16 -34.23
N LYS A 27 -12.32 -48.78 -34.82
CA LYS A 27 -12.45 -49.61 -35.98
C LYS A 27 -13.40 -50.80 -35.66
N TYR A 28 -14.42 -50.99 -36.48
CA TYR A 28 -15.45 -52.03 -36.28
C TYR A 28 -16.44 -51.83 -35.12
N LYS A 29 -16.48 -50.63 -34.48
CA LYS A 29 -17.55 -50.25 -33.54
C LYS A 29 -18.22 -48.98 -34.02
N GLU A 30 -19.47 -49.12 -34.45
CA GLU A 30 -20.27 -48.02 -34.98
C GLU A 30 -20.61 -46.95 -33.92
N PHE A 31 -20.68 -47.38 -32.67
CA PHE A 31 -20.97 -46.54 -31.47
C PHE A 31 -19.93 -46.74 -30.39
N GLY A 32 -18.89 -45.95 -30.40
CA GLY A 32 -17.97 -45.81 -29.25
C GLY A 32 -18.62 -45.17 -28.04
N GLY A 33 -18.09 -45.37 -26.85
CA GLY A 33 -18.59 -44.70 -25.64
C GLY A 33 -18.32 -43.17 -25.67
N PRO A 34 -19.01 -42.40 -24.82
CA PRO A 34 -18.75 -40.97 -24.69
C PRO A 34 -17.29 -40.72 -24.21
N ASN A 35 -16.65 -39.72 -24.81
CA ASN A 35 -15.28 -39.31 -24.52
C ASN A 35 -15.08 -37.80 -24.63
N GLY A 36 -16.13 -37.04 -24.41
CA GLY A 36 -16.00 -35.59 -24.34
C GLY A 36 -15.51 -35.15 -22.98
N GLY A 37 -14.41 -34.38 -22.94
CA GLY A 37 -13.80 -33.85 -21.74
C GLY A 37 -14.53 -32.62 -21.17
N ASP A 38 -14.23 -32.28 -19.93
CA ASP A 38 -14.76 -31.10 -19.26
C ASP A 38 -14.02 -29.84 -19.74
N GLY A 39 -14.67 -28.67 -19.62
CA GLY A 39 -14.01 -27.39 -19.80
C GLY A 39 -13.09 -27.04 -18.61
N GLY A 40 -12.09 -26.23 -18.88
CA GLY A 40 -11.22 -25.66 -17.84
C GLY A 40 -11.93 -24.58 -17.03
N ARG A 41 -11.51 -24.38 -15.79
CA ARG A 41 -11.97 -23.24 -14.99
C ARG A 41 -11.48 -21.90 -15.60
N GLY A 42 -12.20 -20.84 -15.36
CA GLY A 42 -11.72 -19.48 -15.62
C GLY A 42 -10.65 -19.06 -14.61
N GLY A 43 -9.81 -18.10 -14.99
CA GLY A 43 -8.79 -17.52 -14.12
C GLY A 43 -9.42 -16.71 -12.99
N HIS A 44 -8.82 -16.77 -11.82
CA HIS A 44 -9.17 -15.94 -10.66
C HIS A 44 -8.49 -14.58 -10.73
N VAL A 45 -9.01 -13.61 -9.96
CA VAL A 45 -8.36 -12.33 -9.72
C VAL A 45 -7.95 -12.28 -8.26
N PHE A 46 -6.65 -12.16 -8.02
CA PHE A 46 -6.07 -12.04 -6.69
C PHE A 46 -5.59 -10.61 -6.44
N ALA A 47 -5.67 -10.16 -5.20
CA ALA A 47 -4.96 -8.98 -4.72
C ALA A 47 -3.83 -9.43 -3.78
N VAL A 48 -2.67 -8.78 -3.89
CA VAL A 48 -1.50 -9.03 -3.07
C VAL A 48 -1.00 -7.74 -2.48
N ALA A 49 -0.83 -7.69 -1.16
CA ALA A 49 -0.24 -6.56 -0.47
C ALA A 49 1.27 -6.51 -0.67
N ASP A 50 1.78 -5.35 -1.07
CA ASP A 50 3.19 -5.13 -1.37
C ASP A 50 3.69 -3.86 -0.70
N SER A 51 4.64 -4.01 0.23
CA SER A 51 5.23 -2.89 0.99
C SER A 51 6.14 -1.99 0.14
N ASN A 52 6.57 -2.44 -1.05
CA ASN A 52 7.36 -1.62 -1.96
C ASN A 52 6.50 -0.63 -2.78
N LEU A 53 5.17 -0.83 -2.76
CA LEU A 53 4.21 0.07 -3.39
C LEU A 53 3.67 1.06 -2.37
N ASN A 54 3.62 2.36 -2.74
CA ASN A 54 3.16 3.44 -1.86
C ASN A 54 2.05 4.30 -2.48
N THR A 55 1.49 3.86 -3.61
CA THR A 55 0.48 4.64 -4.34
C THR A 55 -0.38 3.74 -5.20
N LEU A 56 -1.64 4.13 -5.40
CA LEU A 56 -2.58 3.47 -6.29
C LEU A 56 -2.56 4.04 -7.72
N VAL A 57 -1.46 4.72 -8.10
CA VAL A 57 -1.39 5.44 -9.39
C VAL A 57 -1.59 4.54 -10.60
N ASP A 58 -1.09 3.31 -10.56
CA ASP A 58 -1.19 2.37 -11.69
C ASP A 58 -2.66 1.97 -11.93
N PHE A 59 -3.44 1.82 -10.87
CA PHE A 59 -4.87 1.52 -10.96
C PHE A 59 -5.71 2.69 -11.48
N ARG A 60 -5.23 3.92 -11.36
CA ARG A 60 -5.89 5.07 -11.97
C ARG A 60 -5.75 5.11 -13.49
N TYR A 61 -4.63 4.60 -14.01
CA TYR A 61 -4.38 4.51 -15.45
C TYR A 61 -4.93 3.24 -16.04
N SER A 62 -4.74 2.10 -15.38
CA SER A 62 -5.29 0.81 -15.79
C SER A 62 -6.49 0.48 -14.91
N ARG A 63 -7.69 0.78 -15.42
CA ARG A 63 -8.93 0.59 -14.64
C ARG A 63 -9.55 -0.78 -14.84
N ARG A 64 -9.21 -1.49 -15.91
CA ARG A 64 -9.84 -2.74 -16.27
C ARG A 64 -8.86 -3.89 -16.14
N HIS A 65 -9.24 -4.93 -15.41
CA HIS A 65 -8.42 -6.10 -15.18
C HIS A 65 -9.26 -7.35 -15.38
N GLU A 66 -8.90 -8.14 -16.41
CA GLU A 66 -9.66 -9.31 -16.81
C GLU A 66 -8.76 -10.55 -16.80
N ALA A 67 -9.17 -11.60 -16.07
CA ALA A 67 -8.51 -12.89 -16.10
C ALA A 67 -8.98 -13.69 -17.34
N LYS A 68 -8.15 -14.63 -17.77
CA LYS A 68 -8.44 -15.43 -18.96
C LYS A 68 -9.55 -16.43 -18.71
N ARG A 69 -10.34 -16.65 -19.77
CA ARG A 69 -11.34 -17.70 -19.82
C ARG A 69 -10.68 -19.07 -19.82
N GLY A 70 -11.33 -20.07 -19.20
CA GLY A 70 -10.95 -21.47 -19.34
C GLY A 70 -11.20 -22.01 -20.77
N GLU A 71 -10.36 -22.91 -21.21
CA GLU A 71 -10.53 -23.55 -22.51
C GLU A 71 -11.70 -24.52 -22.50
N HIS A 72 -12.28 -24.72 -23.68
CA HIS A 72 -13.33 -25.71 -23.84
C HIS A 72 -12.76 -27.12 -23.77
N GLY A 73 -13.53 -28.06 -23.23
CA GLY A 73 -13.20 -29.47 -23.30
C GLY A 73 -13.18 -29.95 -24.76
N MET A 74 -12.39 -30.96 -25.03
CA MET A 74 -12.22 -31.53 -26.36
C MET A 74 -12.61 -33.00 -26.35
N GLY A 75 -12.61 -33.61 -27.54
CA GLY A 75 -12.78 -35.06 -27.70
C GLY A 75 -11.62 -35.84 -27.14
N SER A 76 -11.72 -37.15 -27.11
CA SER A 76 -10.68 -38.07 -26.60
C SER A 76 -10.34 -37.87 -25.14
N ASP A 77 -11.33 -37.48 -24.35
CA ASP A 77 -11.23 -37.27 -22.89
C ASP A 77 -10.26 -36.15 -22.48
N MET A 78 -10.02 -35.20 -23.38
CA MET A 78 -9.14 -34.06 -23.11
C MET A 78 -9.91 -32.96 -22.41
N PHE A 79 -9.46 -32.61 -21.21
CA PHE A 79 -9.97 -31.47 -20.44
C PHE A 79 -9.43 -30.17 -21.03
N GLY A 80 -10.23 -29.12 -20.97
CA GLY A 80 -9.77 -27.77 -21.28
C GLY A 80 -8.77 -27.27 -20.22
N ALA A 81 -7.76 -26.53 -20.64
CA ALA A 81 -6.83 -25.88 -19.71
C ALA A 81 -7.55 -24.81 -18.89
N ALA A 82 -7.12 -24.63 -17.64
CA ALA A 82 -7.58 -23.52 -16.81
C ALA A 82 -7.11 -22.18 -17.40
N GLY A 83 -7.95 -21.15 -17.28
CA GLY A 83 -7.54 -19.78 -17.59
C GLY A 83 -6.48 -19.29 -16.61
N ASP A 84 -5.56 -18.45 -17.11
CA ASP A 84 -4.53 -17.84 -16.28
C ASP A 84 -5.15 -16.91 -15.24
N ASP A 85 -4.71 -17.03 -14.01
CA ASP A 85 -5.04 -16.13 -12.92
C ASP A 85 -4.30 -14.81 -13.09
N ILE A 86 -4.86 -13.71 -12.59
CA ILE A 86 -4.16 -12.42 -12.52
C ILE A 86 -3.95 -12.00 -11.08
N VAL A 87 -2.82 -11.35 -10.82
CA VAL A 87 -2.44 -10.86 -9.50
C VAL A 87 -2.31 -9.34 -9.56
N LEU A 88 -3.12 -8.64 -8.79
CA LEU A 88 -3.07 -7.20 -8.62
C LEU A 88 -2.26 -6.87 -7.37
N ARG A 89 -1.07 -6.30 -7.58
CA ARG A 89 -0.21 -5.87 -6.46
C ARG A 89 -0.63 -4.47 -6.03
N MET A 90 -0.92 -4.29 -4.75
CA MET A 90 -1.36 -3.02 -4.19
C MET A 90 -0.65 -2.74 -2.86
N PRO A 91 -0.55 -1.45 -2.47
CA PRO A 91 0.13 -1.07 -1.23
C PRO A 91 -0.48 -1.73 -0.01
N VAL A 92 0.36 -2.04 1.00
CA VAL A 92 -0.12 -2.39 2.34
C VAL A 92 -0.95 -1.23 2.90
N GLY A 93 -2.08 -1.54 3.52
CA GLY A 93 -3.04 -0.54 4.01
C GLY A 93 -4.11 -0.16 2.98
N THR A 94 -4.17 -0.84 1.83
CA THR A 94 -5.26 -0.66 0.86
C THR A 94 -6.54 -1.29 1.36
N ILE A 95 -7.62 -0.52 1.36
CA ILE A 95 -8.98 -1.00 1.57
C ILE A 95 -9.62 -1.24 0.23
N ILE A 96 -10.21 -2.40 0.07
CA ILE A 96 -10.97 -2.81 -1.11
C ILE A 96 -12.44 -2.78 -0.75
N THR A 97 -13.18 -1.88 -1.35
CA THR A 97 -14.61 -1.67 -1.13
C THR A 97 -15.35 -1.98 -2.42
N ASP A 98 -16.50 -2.62 -2.31
CA ASP A 98 -17.42 -2.75 -3.45
C ASP A 98 -18.00 -1.37 -3.79
N ALA A 99 -17.82 -0.93 -5.05
CA ALA A 99 -18.21 0.42 -5.46
C ALA A 99 -19.73 0.59 -5.57
N GLU A 100 -20.49 -0.51 -5.72
CA GLU A 100 -21.96 -0.49 -5.85
C GLU A 100 -22.64 -0.51 -4.48
N THR A 101 -22.16 -1.36 -3.57
CA THR A 101 -22.77 -1.55 -2.25
C THR A 101 -22.16 -0.66 -1.18
N GLY A 102 -20.92 -0.20 -1.36
CA GLY A 102 -20.14 0.52 -0.36
C GLY A 102 -19.62 -0.39 0.78
N GLU A 103 -19.74 -1.70 0.64
CA GLU A 103 -19.27 -2.67 1.63
C GLU A 103 -17.75 -2.85 1.53
N VAL A 104 -17.06 -2.82 2.67
CA VAL A 104 -15.63 -3.14 2.73
C VAL A 104 -15.46 -4.64 2.60
N LEU A 105 -14.84 -5.06 1.50
CA LEU A 105 -14.59 -6.47 1.23
C LEU A 105 -13.31 -6.97 1.91
N TYR A 106 -12.22 -6.19 1.82
CA TYR A 106 -10.91 -6.56 2.35
C TYR A 106 -10.13 -5.34 2.83
N GLU A 107 -9.31 -5.52 3.85
CA GLU A 107 -8.25 -4.60 4.27
C GLU A 107 -6.91 -5.32 4.15
N MET A 108 -6.05 -4.87 3.24
CA MET A 108 -4.72 -5.45 2.99
C MET A 108 -3.73 -4.94 4.04
N LEU A 109 -3.63 -5.60 5.18
CA LEU A 109 -2.88 -5.10 6.33
C LEU A 109 -1.45 -5.65 6.41
N THR A 110 -1.22 -6.84 5.88
CA THR A 110 0.04 -7.57 6.04
C THR A 110 0.74 -7.72 4.69
N GLU A 111 2.06 -7.49 4.65
CA GLU A 111 2.85 -7.73 3.44
C GLU A 111 2.75 -9.19 2.98
N GLY A 112 2.62 -9.37 1.68
CA GLY A 112 2.47 -10.70 1.09
C GLY A 112 1.09 -11.33 1.30
N GLU A 113 0.16 -10.66 1.98
CA GLU A 113 -1.22 -11.13 2.10
C GLU A 113 -1.86 -11.27 0.74
N VAL A 114 -2.43 -12.44 0.46
CA VAL A 114 -3.10 -12.76 -0.80
C VAL A 114 -4.57 -13.00 -0.55
N VAL A 115 -5.43 -12.24 -1.23
CA VAL A 115 -6.88 -12.41 -1.15
C VAL A 115 -7.47 -12.62 -2.54
N THR A 116 -8.48 -13.49 -2.64
CA THR A 116 -9.23 -13.70 -3.89
C THR A 116 -10.35 -12.66 -3.96
N ILE A 117 -10.22 -11.68 -4.86
CA ILE A 117 -11.21 -10.59 -5.00
C ILE A 117 -12.30 -10.91 -6.02
N ALA A 118 -12.03 -11.81 -6.99
CA ALA A 118 -13.05 -12.36 -7.87
C ALA A 118 -12.70 -13.81 -8.24
N LYS A 119 -13.69 -14.69 -8.16
CA LYS A 119 -13.54 -16.11 -8.50
C LYS A 119 -13.88 -16.37 -9.96
N GLY A 120 -13.00 -17.13 -10.65
CA GLY A 120 -13.25 -17.65 -11.99
C GLY A 120 -14.39 -18.65 -11.98
N GLY A 121 -15.14 -18.68 -13.08
CA GLY A 121 -16.23 -19.64 -13.27
C GLY A 121 -15.71 -21.08 -13.44
N ASP A 122 -16.46 -22.03 -12.94
CA ASP A 122 -16.14 -23.44 -13.10
C ASP A 122 -16.30 -23.90 -14.56
N GLY A 123 -15.50 -24.89 -14.95
CA GLY A 123 -15.60 -25.51 -16.26
C GLY A 123 -16.88 -26.35 -16.39
N GLY A 124 -17.48 -26.32 -17.60
CA GLY A 124 -18.64 -27.11 -17.92
C GLY A 124 -18.29 -28.60 -18.05
N PHE A 125 -19.23 -29.46 -17.71
CA PHE A 125 -19.06 -30.91 -17.79
C PHE A 125 -19.20 -31.44 -19.23
N GLY A 126 -18.28 -32.31 -19.61
CA GLY A 126 -18.35 -33.10 -20.84
C GLY A 126 -19.34 -34.26 -20.75
N ASN A 127 -19.70 -34.83 -21.93
CA ASN A 127 -20.71 -35.89 -21.96
C ASN A 127 -20.29 -37.19 -21.22
N MET A 128 -19.01 -37.39 -20.99
CA MET A 128 -18.53 -38.54 -20.24
C MET A 128 -19.05 -38.57 -18.79
N ARG A 129 -19.22 -37.43 -18.15
CA ARG A 129 -19.74 -37.31 -16.77
C ARG A 129 -21.22 -37.71 -16.64
N PHE A 130 -21.97 -37.67 -17.76
CA PHE A 130 -23.38 -38.02 -17.75
C PHE A 130 -23.63 -39.50 -18.12
N LYS A 131 -22.55 -40.29 -18.27
CA LYS A 131 -22.67 -41.73 -18.52
C LYS A 131 -23.25 -42.43 -17.32
N SER A 132 -24.30 -43.20 -17.52
CA SER A 132 -24.94 -44.02 -16.48
C SER A 132 -25.31 -45.40 -17.01
N ALA A 133 -25.79 -46.30 -16.13
CA ALA A 133 -26.26 -47.63 -16.53
C ALA A 133 -27.44 -47.57 -17.53
N ILE A 134 -28.29 -46.52 -17.39
CA ILE A 134 -29.48 -46.31 -18.25
C ILE A 134 -29.10 -45.54 -19.51
N ASN A 135 -28.25 -44.50 -19.39
CA ASN A 135 -27.79 -43.66 -20.53
C ASN A 135 -26.31 -43.91 -20.82
N ARG A 136 -26.01 -44.87 -21.68
CA ARG A 136 -24.64 -45.27 -22.02
C ARG A 136 -23.98 -44.35 -23.07
N ALA A 137 -24.76 -43.51 -23.80
CA ALA A 137 -24.28 -42.60 -24.83
C ALA A 137 -24.91 -41.20 -24.68
N PRO A 138 -24.65 -40.51 -23.58
CA PRO A 138 -25.24 -39.19 -23.35
C PRO A 138 -24.75 -38.16 -24.38
N ARG A 139 -25.68 -37.34 -24.88
CA ARG A 139 -25.40 -36.23 -25.83
C ARG A 139 -25.52 -34.87 -25.15
N GLN A 140 -25.50 -34.84 -23.83
CA GLN A 140 -25.62 -33.61 -23.05
C GLN A 140 -24.24 -33.15 -22.55
N LYS A 141 -24.07 -31.85 -22.46
CA LYS A 141 -22.93 -31.16 -21.83
C LYS A 141 -23.44 -29.96 -21.06
N THR A 142 -22.66 -29.41 -20.19
CA THR A 142 -22.98 -28.10 -19.59
C THR A 142 -22.08 -27.02 -20.18
N PRO A 143 -22.58 -25.77 -20.28
CA PRO A 143 -21.72 -24.62 -20.49
C PRO A 143 -20.83 -24.41 -19.26
N GLY A 144 -19.72 -23.72 -19.43
CA GLY A 144 -18.96 -23.20 -18.30
C GLY A 144 -19.75 -22.14 -17.55
N TRP A 145 -19.49 -22.01 -16.25
CA TRP A 145 -20.11 -20.97 -15.43
C TRP A 145 -19.43 -19.63 -15.64
N PRO A 146 -20.16 -18.51 -15.51
CA PRO A 146 -19.57 -17.18 -15.60
C PRO A 146 -18.62 -16.92 -14.43
N GLY A 147 -17.55 -16.19 -14.68
CA GLY A 147 -16.67 -15.62 -13.63
C GLY A 147 -17.34 -14.43 -12.94
N GLU A 148 -16.92 -14.15 -11.73
CA GLU A 148 -17.38 -12.97 -10.98
C GLU A 148 -16.88 -11.68 -11.65
N LYS A 149 -17.74 -10.65 -11.63
CA LYS A 149 -17.42 -9.30 -12.09
C LYS A 149 -17.79 -8.33 -10.99
N LYS A 150 -16.87 -7.41 -10.67
CA LYS A 150 -17.08 -6.42 -9.61
C LYS A 150 -16.46 -5.09 -10.02
N SER A 151 -17.11 -4.01 -9.64
CA SER A 151 -16.53 -2.66 -9.64
C SER A 151 -16.04 -2.36 -8.23
N LEU A 152 -14.76 -2.08 -8.07
CA LEU A 152 -14.12 -1.89 -6.78
C LEU A 152 -13.61 -0.47 -6.63
N LYS A 153 -13.77 0.06 -5.43
CA LYS A 153 -13.10 1.27 -4.95
C LYS A 153 -11.93 0.85 -4.09
N LEU A 154 -10.75 1.30 -4.45
CA LEU A 154 -9.51 1.12 -3.69
C LEU A 154 -9.21 2.41 -2.94
N GLU A 155 -8.98 2.33 -1.64
CA GLU A 155 -8.59 3.45 -0.79
C GLU A 155 -7.34 3.09 -0.01
N LEU A 156 -6.33 3.95 -0.03
CA LEU A 156 -5.09 3.75 0.72
C LEU A 156 -5.17 4.47 2.06
N LYS A 157 -5.24 3.72 3.15
CA LYS A 157 -5.29 4.25 4.53
C LYS A 157 -3.95 4.75 5.07
N VAL A 158 -2.84 4.38 4.45
CA VAL A 158 -1.50 4.76 4.93
C VAL A 158 -1.15 6.14 4.39
N LEU A 159 -1.09 7.12 5.28
CA LEU A 159 -0.84 8.50 4.93
C LEU A 159 0.63 8.83 4.73
N ALA A 160 1.50 8.35 5.60
CA ALA A 160 2.93 8.59 5.51
C ALA A 160 3.73 7.64 6.41
N ASP A 161 4.92 7.27 5.97
CA ASP A 161 5.90 6.56 6.78
C ASP A 161 6.60 7.50 7.76
N VAL A 162 6.77 8.77 7.33
CA VAL A 162 7.54 9.79 8.04
C VAL A 162 6.73 11.06 8.19
N GLY A 163 6.62 11.55 9.42
CA GLY A 163 5.98 12.84 9.73
C GLY A 163 7.02 13.95 9.95
N LEU A 164 6.81 15.14 9.36
CA LEU A 164 7.64 16.32 9.63
C LEU A 164 7.01 17.16 10.75
N LEU A 165 7.80 17.44 11.76
CA LEU A 165 7.51 18.38 12.84
C LEU A 165 8.39 19.61 12.69
N GLY A 166 7.94 20.77 13.10
CA GLY A 166 8.76 21.99 13.10
C GLY A 166 7.91 23.25 13.05
N MET A 167 8.51 24.36 13.48
CA MET A 167 7.86 25.68 13.45
C MET A 167 7.42 26.08 12.03
N PRO A 168 6.46 26.99 11.87
CA PRO A 168 6.24 27.67 10.60
C PRO A 168 7.57 28.22 10.06
N ASN A 169 7.78 28.13 8.77
CA ASN A 169 9.01 28.57 8.08
C ASN A 169 10.31 27.84 8.43
N ALA A 170 10.28 26.75 9.23
CA ALA A 170 11.45 25.90 9.46
C ALA A 170 11.97 25.19 8.19
N GLY A 171 11.21 25.29 7.10
CA GLY A 171 11.59 24.74 5.79
C GLY A 171 11.05 23.34 5.54
N LYS A 172 10.00 22.90 6.24
CA LYS A 172 9.37 21.57 6.06
C LYS A 172 8.90 21.34 4.63
N SER A 173 8.11 22.26 4.07
CA SER A 173 7.61 22.15 2.69
C SER A 173 8.72 22.26 1.65
N THR A 174 9.77 23.04 1.94
CA THR A 174 10.98 23.10 1.12
C THR A 174 11.73 21.77 1.15
N LEU A 175 11.85 21.16 2.34
CA LEU A 175 12.47 19.84 2.50
C LEU A 175 11.70 18.77 1.70
N ILE A 176 10.38 18.71 1.83
CA ILE A 176 9.56 17.77 1.03
C ILE A 176 9.80 17.97 -0.46
N SER A 177 9.82 19.22 -0.92
CA SER A 177 10.07 19.55 -2.33
C SER A 177 11.48 19.17 -2.79
N ALA A 178 12.47 19.30 -1.90
CA ALA A 178 13.88 18.97 -2.20
C ALA A 178 14.14 17.47 -2.29
N ILE A 179 13.48 16.67 -1.44
CA ILE A 179 13.70 15.22 -1.35
C ILE A 179 12.70 14.39 -2.15
N SER A 180 11.56 14.97 -2.52
CA SER A 180 10.53 14.27 -3.29
C SER A 180 10.89 14.17 -4.77
N ASN A 181 10.69 13.00 -5.37
CA ASN A 181 10.90 12.76 -6.80
C ASN A 181 9.77 13.28 -7.70
N ALA A 182 8.66 13.66 -7.09
CA ALA A 182 7.52 14.30 -7.75
C ALA A 182 7.16 15.58 -7.03
N ARG A 183 6.45 16.50 -7.70
CA ARG A 183 5.93 17.68 -7.01
C ARG A 183 5.08 17.25 -5.82
N PRO A 184 5.35 17.75 -4.62
CA PRO A 184 4.52 17.47 -3.45
C PRO A 184 3.06 17.80 -3.76
N ARG A 185 2.16 16.99 -3.24
CA ARG A 185 0.73 17.19 -3.42
C ARG A 185 0.11 17.64 -2.11
N ILE A 186 -0.73 18.62 -2.19
CA ILE A 186 -1.71 18.93 -1.16
C ILE A 186 -2.75 17.81 -1.22
N ALA A 187 -2.90 17.05 -0.15
CA ALA A 187 -3.90 16.00 -0.08
C ALA A 187 -5.20 16.59 0.49
N ASP A 188 -6.28 16.49 -0.32
CA ASP A 188 -7.62 16.87 0.10
C ASP A 188 -8.27 15.68 0.83
N TYR A 189 -8.11 15.66 2.15
CA TYR A 189 -8.84 14.70 2.96
C TYR A 189 -10.14 15.35 3.45
N PRO A 190 -11.31 14.75 3.18
CA PRO A 190 -12.61 15.32 3.51
C PRO A 190 -12.84 15.54 5.01
N PHE A 191 -11.94 15.03 5.85
CA PHE A 191 -11.98 15.15 7.31
C PHE A 191 -10.89 16.07 7.89
N THR A 192 -10.10 16.79 7.04
CA THR A 192 -9.07 17.71 7.49
C THR A 192 -9.40 19.13 7.07
N THR A 193 -9.33 20.07 8.01
CA THR A 193 -9.39 21.51 7.71
C THR A 193 -8.05 22.06 7.21
N LEU A 194 -6.97 21.30 7.44
CA LEU A 194 -5.62 21.60 6.98
C LEU A 194 -5.17 20.48 6.02
N HIS A 195 -4.73 20.88 4.85
CA HIS A 195 -4.31 19.96 3.78
C HIS A 195 -2.81 19.65 3.94
N PRO A 196 -2.44 18.41 4.35
CA PRO A 196 -1.04 18.04 4.48
C PRO A 196 -0.35 17.98 3.11
N ASN A 197 0.89 18.45 3.05
CA ASN A 197 1.74 18.22 1.90
C ASN A 197 2.36 16.83 1.98
N LEU A 198 2.10 16.01 0.99
CA LEU A 198 2.67 14.66 0.87
C LEU A 198 3.76 14.64 -0.20
N GLY A 199 4.88 14.00 0.10
CA GLY A 199 5.96 13.77 -0.84
C GLY A 199 6.37 12.29 -0.87
N VAL A 200 6.48 11.71 -2.07
CA VAL A 200 7.06 10.39 -2.26
C VAL A 200 8.55 10.53 -2.50
N VAL A 201 9.35 9.97 -1.61
CA VAL A 201 10.81 9.96 -1.68
C VAL A 201 11.26 8.61 -2.21
N ARG A 202 11.96 8.61 -3.34
CA ARG A 202 12.49 7.42 -3.99
C ARG A 202 13.98 7.29 -3.71
N VAL A 203 14.40 6.16 -3.17
CA VAL A 203 15.81 5.84 -2.85
C VAL A 203 16.42 4.96 -3.92
N GLY A 204 15.61 4.13 -4.56
CA GLY A 204 16.00 3.21 -5.62
C GLY A 204 14.83 2.83 -6.54
N PRO A 205 15.01 1.91 -7.50
CA PRO A 205 13.97 1.53 -8.46
C PRO A 205 12.66 1.06 -7.80
N GLU A 206 12.78 0.27 -6.74
CA GLU A 206 11.64 -0.28 -5.98
C GLU A 206 11.65 0.14 -4.51
N GLN A 207 12.37 1.20 -4.19
CA GLN A 207 12.59 1.66 -2.82
C GLN A 207 12.10 3.08 -2.66
N SER A 208 11.01 3.25 -1.92
CA SER A 208 10.43 4.56 -1.66
C SER A 208 9.75 4.60 -0.29
N PHE A 209 9.55 5.79 0.22
CA PHE A 209 8.75 6.05 1.41
C PHE A 209 7.98 7.36 1.26
N VAL A 210 6.92 7.52 2.04
CA VAL A 210 6.07 8.71 2.00
C VAL A 210 6.37 9.61 3.20
N VAL A 211 6.55 10.90 2.92
CA VAL A 211 6.74 11.94 3.94
C VAL A 211 5.53 12.86 3.94
N ALA A 212 5.01 13.18 5.12
CA ALA A 212 3.93 14.15 5.31
C ALA A 212 4.39 15.34 6.14
N ASP A 213 4.05 16.56 5.69
CA ASP A 213 4.10 17.76 6.54
C ASP A 213 2.91 17.72 7.49
N LEU A 214 3.16 17.96 8.76
CA LEU A 214 2.15 18.00 9.82
C LEU A 214 1.78 19.48 10.13
N PRO A 215 0.91 20.11 9.32
CA PRO A 215 0.47 21.46 9.60
C PRO A 215 -0.42 21.48 10.84
N GLY A 216 -0.35 22.56 11.62
CA GLY A 216 -1.33 22.83 12.68
C GLY A 216 -1.04 22.26 14.07
N LEU A 217 0.14 21.66 14.32
CA LEU A 217 0.56 21.32 15.68
C LEU A 217 0.86 22.55 16.56
N ILE A 218 1.03 23.73 15.95
CA ILE A 218 1.57 24.93 16.62
C ILE A 218 0.57 26.07 16.72
N GLU A 219 -0.49 26.12 15.90
CA GLU A 219 -1.46 27.21 15.93
C GLU A 219 -2.84 26.74 16.39
N GLY A 220 -3.11 26.81 17.71
CA GLY A 220 -4.47 26.70 18.24
C GLY A 220 -5.03 25.29 18.41
N ALA A 221 -4.23 24.25 18.36
CA ALA A 221 -4.68 22.86 18.59
C ALA A 221 -5.24 22.64 20.02
N SER A 222 -4.92 23.52 20.97
CA SER A 222 -5.45 23.50 22.35
C SER A 222 -6.81 24.18 22.51
N GLU A 223 -7.29 24.94 21.52
CA GLU A 223 -8.52 25.72 21.62
C GLU A 223 -9.75 25.11 20.91
N GLY A 224 -9.83 23.78 20.81
CA GLY A 224 -11.10 23.10 20.61
C GLY A 224 -11.76 23.23 19.21
N ALA A 225 -11.10 23.80 18.21
CA ALA A 225 -11.56 23.73 16.83
C ALA A 225 -11.18 22.37 16.25
N GLY A 226 -12.03 21.40 16.41
CA GLY A 226 -12.21 20.09 15.77
C GLY A 226 -11.24 19.60 14.69
N LEU A 227 -9.95 19.86 14.77
CA LEU A 227 -8.92 19.31 13.91
C LEU A 227 -8.75 17.84 14.27
N GLY A 228 -9.65 17.19 13.74
CA GLY A 228 -9.87 15.82 13.49
C GLY A 228 -9.01 14.83 14.27
N HIS A 229 -9.59 14.27 15.36
CA HIS A 229 -9.16 12.98 15.89
C HIS A 229 -8.90 11.93 14.79
N LEU A 230 -9.45 12.11 13.60
CA LEU A 230 -9.23 11.29 12.42
C LEU A 230 -7.84 11.52 11.79
N PHE A 231 -7.43 12.79 11.62
CA PHE A 231 -6.10 13.11 11.11
C PHE A 231 -4.99 12.63 12.05
N LEU A 232 -5.23 12.71 13.37
CA LEU A 232 -4.31 12.21 14.38
C LEU A 232 -4.13 10.69 14.35
N ARG A 233 -5.21 9.95 14.15
CA ARG A 233 -5.13 8.50 13.95
C ARG A 233 -4.26 8.13 12.75
N HIS A 234 -4.25 8.96 11.73
CA HIS A 234 -3.38 8.74 10.57
C HIS A 234 -1.91 9.06 10.89
N LEU A 235 -1.65 10.08 11.72
CA LEU A 235 -0.31 10.39 12.19
C LEU A 235 0.24 9.33 13.17
N GLN A 236 -0.63 8.70 13.94
CA GLN A 236 -0.24 7.55 14.77
C GLN A 236 0.32 6.39 13.95
N ARG A 237 0.06 6.34 12.64
CA ARG A 237 0.61 5.33 11.72
C ARG A 237 1.96 5.71 11.14
N THR A 238 2.44 6.96 11.28
CA THR A 238 3.82 7.28 10.90
C THR A 238 4.80 6.50 11.76
N ARG A 239 5.86 6.01 11.15
CA ARG A 239 6.88 5.21 11.83
C ARG A 239 7.98 6.05 12.46
N LEU A 240 8.28 7.18 11.83
CA LEU A 240 9.37 8.07 12.23
C LEU A 240 8.91 9.52 12.18
N LEU A 241 9.36 10.32 13.13
CA LEU A 241 9.17 11.77 13.14
C LEU A 241 10.49 12.48 12.86
N LEU A 242 10.52 13.38 11.90
CA LEU A 242 11.65 14.28 11.65
C LEU A 242 11.31 15.67 12.22
N HIS A 243 12.03 16.05 13.25
CA HIS A 243 11.92 17.38 13.86
C HIS A 243 12.83 18.36 13.14
N VAL A 244 12.25 19.16 12.24
CA VAL A 244 12.96 20.14 11.42
C VAL A 244 13.09 21.46 12.21
N VAL A 245 14.31 21.91 12.41
CA VAL A 245 14.64 23.14 13.14
C VAL A 245 15.33 24.12 12.23
N ASP A 246 14.89 25.38 12.28
CA ASP A 246 15.55 26.51 11.63
C ASP A 246 16.78 26.94 12.45
N MET A 247 17.97 26.78 11.87
CA MET A 247 19.23 27.15 12.55
C MET A 247 19.66 28.60 12.27
N ALA A 248 18.97 29.29 11.33
CA ALA A 248 19.23 30.67 10.98
C ALA A 248 17.91 31.47 10.91
N PRO A 249 17.21 31.64 12.05
CA PRO A 249 15.99 32.44 12.09
C PRO A 249 16.30 33.90 11.71
N PHE A 250 15.36 34.55 11.00
CA PHE A 250 15.50 35.94 10.60
C PHE A 250 15.53 36.94 11.79
N ASP A 251 14.90 36.54 12.90
CA ASP A 251 14.84 37.36 14.10
C ASP A 251 15.84 36.80 15.12
N ASP A 252 16.87 37.55 15.44
CA ASP A 252 17.91 37.17 16.41
C ASP A 252 17.36 36.97 17.85
N ALA A 253 16.17 37.51 18.14
CA ALA A 253 15.48 37.28 19.42
C ALA A 253 14.90 35.85 19.56
N VAL A 254 14.81 35.13 18.47
CA VAL A 254 14.24 33.77 18.44
C VAL A 254 15.29 32.74 18.81
N ASP A 255 15.12 32.06 19.95
CA ASP A 255 15.97 30.92 20.33
C ASP A 255 15.46 29.60 19.70
N PRO A 256 16.20 29.02 18.73
CA PRO A 256 15.81 27.74 18.11
C PRO A 256 15.62 26.61 19.13
N VAL A 257 16.36 26.62 20.24
CA VAL A 257 16.24 25.61 21.30
C VAL A 257 14.90 25.73 22.03
N ALA A 258 14.48 26.97 22.32
CA ALA A 258 13.19 27.21 22.96
C ALA A 258 12.03 26.78 22.06
N GLN A 259 12.11 27.09 20.77
CA GLN A 259 11.13 26.64 19.79
C GLN A 259 11.06 25.10 19.69
N ALA A 260 12.20 24.43 19.60
CA ALA A 260 12.25 22.99 19.54
C ALA A 260 11.63 22.33 20.79
N LYS A 261 11.88 22.89 21.99
CA LYS A 261 11.26 22.42 23.23
C LYS A 261 9.75 22.65 23.27
N ALA A 262 9.27 23.79 22.75
CA ALA A 262 7.85 24.11 22.67
C ALA A 262 7.10 23.06 21.85
N ILE A 263 7.60 22.74 20.64
CA ILE A 263 7.00 21.71 19.76
C ILE A 263 6.93 20.35 20.45
N VAL A 264 8.00 19.94 21.12
CA VAL A 264 8.02 18.66 21.86
C VAL A 264 7.02 18.69 23.03
N GLY A 265 6.88 19.83 23.69
CA GLY A 265 5.91 20.03 24.76
C GLY A 265 4.46 19.96 24.27
N GLU A 266 4.18 20.55 23.10
CA GLU A 266 2.87 20.47 22.46
C GLU A 266 2.53 19.05 22.00
N LEU A 267 3.49 18.36 21.37
CA LEU A 267 3.32 16.98 20.95
C LEU A 267 2.93 16.08 22.12
N LYS A 268 3.56 16.27 23.28
CA LYS A 268 3.26 15.53 24.52
C LYS A 268 1.86 15.81 25.05
N LYS A 269 1.41 17.07 24.98
CA LYS A 269 0.06 17.45 25.41
C LYS A 269 -1.01 16.91 24.49
N TYR A 270 -0.67 16.79 23.22
CA TYR A 270 -1.59 16.44 22.15
C TYR A 270 -1.83 14.93 22.05
N ASP A 271 -0.75 14.12 22.00
CA ASP A 271 -0.84 12.67 21.87
C ASP A 271 0.42 11.99 22.46
N ALA A 272 0.23 11.20 23.49
CA ALA A 272 1.31 10.46 24.14
C ALA A 272 1.93 9.41 23.20
N ALA A 273 1.12 8.75 22.35
CA ALA A 273 1.61 7.74 21.43
C ALA A 273 2.50 8.34 20.33
N LEU A 274 2.18 9.54 19.87
CA LEU A 274 3.02 10.30 18.94
C LEU A 274 4.30 10.79 19.60
N TYR A 275 4.22 11.20 20.88
CA TYR A 275 5.39 11.65 21.63
C TYR A 275 6.43 10.54 21.84
N ASP A 276 5.98 9.30 22.04
CA ASP A 276 6.84 8.14 22.27
C ASP A 276 7.48 7.58 21.01
N LYS A 277 7.06 8.05 19.81
CA LYS A 277 7.64 7.60 18.54
C LYS A 277 9.11 7.99 18.39
N PRO A 278 9.87 7.18 17.63
CA PRO A 278 11.23 7.54 17.24
C PRO A 278 11.24 8.92 16.59
N ARG A 279 12.10 9.80 17.09
CA ARG A 279 12.24 11.16 16.58
C ARG A 279 13.68 11.46 16.26
N TRP A 280 13.92 11.97 15.05
CA TRP A 280 15.23 12.42 14.60
C TRP A 280 15.24 13.94 14.45
N LEU A 281 16.38 14.54 14.74
CA LEU A 281 16.57 15.98 14.65
C LEU A 281 17.16 16.33 13.28
N VAL A 282 16.53 17.27 12.59
CA VAL A 282 16.98 17.77 11.29
C VAL A 282 17.24 19.27 11.41
N LEU A 283 18.50 19.63 11.44
CA LEU A 283 18.96 21.01 11.53
C LEU A 283 19.05 21.59 10.12
N ASN A 284 18.11 22.47 9.79
CA ASN A 284 17.95 23.02 8.45
C ASN A 284 18.48 24.46 8.35
N LYS A 285 18.66 24.93 7.11
CA LYS A 285 19.17 26.25 6.73
C LYS A 285 20.62 26.51 7.12
N LEU A 286 21.43 25.46 7.21
CA LEU A 286 22.85 25.58 7.54
C LEU A 286 23.66 26.27 6.43
N ASP A 287 23.11 26.40 5.23
CA ASP A 287 23.67 27.24 4.16
C ASP A 287 23.78 28.72 4.52
N MET A 288 22.92 29.19 5.46
CA MET A 288 22.95 30.57 5.97
C MET A 288 23.90 30.77 7.14
N VAL A 289 24.48 29.71 7.70
CA VAL A 289 25.44 29.77 8.83
C VAL A 289 26.86 29.66 8.27
N PRO A 290 27.78 30.57 8.68
CA PRO A 290 29.20 30.47 8.30
C PRO A 290 29.81 29.12 8.65
N GLY A 291 30.61 28.55 7.75
CA GLY A 291 31.10 27.18 7.88
C GLY A 291 31.96 26.92 9.13
N ASP A 292 32.72 27.92 9.58
CA ASP A 292 33.54 27.90 10.80
C ASP A 292 32.68 27.90 12.10
N GLU A 293 31.48 28.45 12.06
CA GLU A 293 30.58 28.54 13.21
C GLU A 293 29.63 27.34 13.29
N ARG A 294 29.35 26.63 12.20
CA ARG A 294 28.36 25.54 12.10
C ARG A 294 28.56 24.48 13.17
N VAL A 295 29.80 23.98 13.33
CA VAL A 295 30.12 22.88 14.25
C VAL A 295 29.89 23.29 15.71
N ALA A 296 30.23 24.52 16.07
CA ALA A 296 30.03 25.06 17.42
C ALA A 296 28.54 25.24 17.71
N LEU A 297 27.81 25.84 16.76
CA LEU A 297 26.36 26.09 16.84
C LEU A 297 25.56 24.77 17.01
N VAL A 298 25.86 23.78 16.18
CA VAL A 298 25.22 22.45 16.25
C VAL A 298 25.48 21.77 17.57
N LYS A 299 26.73 21.77 18.06
CA LYS A 299 27.08 21.19 19.35
C LYS A 299 26.38 21.87 20.51
N ASP A 300 26.34 23.21 20.51
CA ASP A 300 25.64 23.98 21.56
C ASP A 300 24.13 23.68 21.54
N PHE A 301 23.52 23.69 20.36
CA PHE A 301 22.10 23.38 20.18
C PHE A 301 21.75 22.01 20.75
N VAL A 302 22.45 20.95 20.33
CA VAL A 302 22.22 19.55 20.76
C VAL A 302 22.39 19.44 22.29
N LYS A 303 23.43 20.07 22.85
CA LYS A 303 23.69 20.08 24.26
C LYS A 303 22.57 20.79 25.07
N ARG A 304 22.13 21.97 24.65
CA ARG A 304 21.04 22.74 25.29
C ARG A 304 19.68 22.04 25.16
N LEU A 305 19.43 21.35 24.04
CA LEU A 305 18.21 20.54 23.84
C LEU A 305 18.26 19.22 24.62
N ARG A 306 19.46 18.76 25.02
CA ARG A 306 19.71 17.43 25.64
C ARG A 306 19.20 16.28 24.79
N PHE A 307 19.31 16.42 23.46
CA PHE A 307 18.86 15.40 22.53
C PHE A 307 19.86 14.26 22.44
N LYS A 308 19.35 13.00 22.42
CA LYS A 308 20.18 11.78 22.40
C LYS A 308 20.00 10.94 21.13
N GLY A 309 19.08 11.34 20.25
CA GLY A 309 18.79 10.64 19.01
C GLY A 309 19.70 11.06 17.84
N PRO A 310 19.48 10.50 16.65
CA PRO A 310 20.18 10.89 15.44
C PRO A 310 19.94 12.37 15.10
N VAL A 311 21.02 13.03 14.64
CA VAL A 311 21.01 14.44 14.23
C VAL A 311 21.54 14.54 12.80
N PHE A 312 20.81 15.25 11.94
CA PHE A 312 21.16 15.49 10.56
C PHE A 312 21.29 16.97 10.30
N GLU A 313 22.38 17.33 9.69
CA GLU A 313 22.72 18.68 9.27
C GLU A 313 22.39 18.84 7.79
N ILE A 314 21.48 19.75 7.44
CA ILE A 314 21.03 19.89 6.07
C ILE A 314 20.83 21.36 5.65
N SER A 315 20.81 21.55 4.35
CA SER A 315 20.14 22.67 3.70
C SER A 315 19.09 22.12 2.72
N ALA A 316 17.83 22.34 3.03
CA ALA A 316 16.75 21.96 2.11
C ALA A 316 16.79 22.78 0.80
N LEU A 317 17.35 23.98 0.82
CA LEU A 317 17.47 24.86 -0.34
C LEU A 317 18.56 24.38 -1.30
N THR A 318 19.76 24.09 -0.79
CA THR A 318 20.92 23.65 -1.59
C THR A 318 20.96 22.14 -1.77
N ARG A 319 20.14 21.38 -1.03
CA ARG A 319 20.10 19.91 -0.91
C ARG A 319 21.32 19.30 -0.24
N GLU A 320 22.19 20.10 0.38
CA GLU A 320 23.33 19.63 1.17
C GLU A 320 22.80 18.73 2.31
N GLY A 321 23.40 17.55 2.53
CA GLY A 321 23.04 16.59 3.57
C GLY A 321 21.74 15.82 3.33
N CYS A 322 20.88 16.21 2.37
CA CYS A 322 19.57 15.57 2.14
C CYS A 322 19.70 14.10 1.70
N GLU A 323 20.70 13.76 0.88
CA GLU A 323 20.88 12.37 0.41
C GLU A 323 21.23 11.43 1.55
N HIS A 324 22.06 11.87 2.50
CA HIS A 324 22.40 11.09 3.69
C HIS A 324 21.16 10.89 4.59
N LEU A 325 20.36 11.94 4.80
CA LEU A 325 19.10 11.87 5.53
C LEU A 325 18.15 10.85 4.88
N ILE A 326 17.93 10.92 3.57
CA ILE A 326 17.03 10.03 2.82
C ILE A 326 17.42 8.56 2.99
N LYS A 327 18.71 8.23 2.84
CA LYS A 327 19.20 6.85 2.98
C LYS A 327 18.99 6.33 4.40
N ALA A 328 19.33 7.14 5.41
CA ALA A 328 19.15 6.77 6.82
C ALA A 328 17.67 6.56 7.17
N VAL A 329 16.79 7.47 6.73
CA VAL A 329 15.34 7.37 6.95
C VAL A 329 14.78 6.10 6.33
N TYR A 330 15.15 5.79 5.10
CA TYR A 330 14.69 4.57 4.43
C TYR A 330 15.10 3.31 5.20
N GLN A 331 16.36 3.23 5.65
CA GLN A 331 16.83 2.10 6.44
C GLN A 331 16.04 1.92 7.74
N GLN A 332 15.75 3.03 8.43
CA GLN A 332 14.98 3.02 9.67
C GLN A 332 13.53 2.57 9.44
N VAL A 333 12.87 3.12 8.41
CA VAL A 333 11.49 2.76 8.05
C VAL A 333 11.41 1.27 7.71
N LYS A 334 12.36 0.78 6.90
CA LYS A 334 12.41 -0.64 6.52
C LYS A 334 12.66 -1.55 7.73
N ALA A 335 13.58 -1.19 8.63
CA ALA A 335 13.84 -1.98 9.84
C ALA A 335 12.59 -2.07 10.75
N GLN A 336 11.82 -0.99 10.85
CA GLN A 336 10.57 -1.00 11.61
C GLN A 336 9.48 -1.83 10.93
N GLN A 337 9.37 -1.77 9.60
CA GLN A 337 8.46 -2.63 8.85
C GLN A 337 8.74 -4.11 9.13
N VAL A 338 10.01 -4.53 9.06
CA VAL A 338 10.39 -5.92 9.35
C VAL A 338 10.05 -6.30 10.80
N ALA A 339 10.33 -5.44 11.77
CA ALA A 339 10.02 -5.71 13.17
C ALA A 339 8.51 -5.81 13.44
N GLU A 340 7.69 -4.99 12.77
CA GLU A 340 6.22 -5.09 12.83
C GLU A 340 5.72 -6.43 12.29
N HIS A 341 6.33 -6.96 11.22
CA HIS A 341 5.98 -8.26 10.65
C HIS A 341 6.36 -9.44 11.56
N GLU A 342 7.50 -9.37 12.23
CA GLU A 342 7.93 -10.43 13.16
C GLU A 342 7.05 -10.52 14.41
N THR A 343 6.38 -9.44 14.78
CA THR A 343 5.48 -9.41 15.95
C THR A 343 4.06 -9.88 15.66
N VAL A 344 3.68 -10.07 14.41
CA VAL A 344 2.42 -10.73 14.05
C VAL A 344 2.57 -12.23 14.29
N VAL A 345 2.34 -12.63 15.52
CA VAL A 345 2.24 -14.04 15.91
C VAL A 345 1.07 -14.63 15.13
N VAL A 346 1.36 -15.49 14.17
CA VAL A 346 0.35 -16.28 13.46
C VAL A 346 -0.40 -17.08 14.52
N ASP A 347 -1.70 -16.79 14.70
CA ASP A 347 -2.56 -17.56 15.60
C ASP A 347 -2.49 -19.03 15.13
N PRO A 348 -2.01 -19.97 15.98
CA PRO A 348 -1.78 -21.36 15.57
C PRO A 348 -3.06 -22.07 15.10
N ARG A 349 -4.23 -21.47 15.29
CA ARG A 349 -5.53 -21.98 14.80
C ARG A 349 -5.75 -21.77 13.30
N PHE A 350 -4.93 -20.92 12.64
CA PHE A 350 -5.03 -20.57 11.22
C PHE A 350 -3.82 -21.04 10.38
N VAL A 351 -3.00 -21.90 10.93
CA VAL A 351 -1.94 -22.56 10.13
C VAL A 351 -2.63 -23.55 9.18
N PRO A 352 -2.51 -23.40 7.85
CA PRO A 352 -3.02 -24.41 6.94
C PRO A 352 -2.32 -25.73 7.23
N LEU A 353 -3.10 -26.79 7.45
CA LEU A 353 -2.55 -28.13 7.57
C LEU A 353 -1.74 -28.46 6.30
N PRO A 354 -0.55 -29.08 6.43
CA PRO A 354 0.19 -29.52 5.26
C PRO A 354 -0.69 -30.49 4.45
N PRO A 355 -0.61 -30.46 3.11
CA PRO A 355 -1.38 -31.38 2.30
C PRO A 355 -1.03 -32.79 2.72
N GLU A 356 -2.06 -33.56 3.11
CA GLU A 356 -1.91 -34.97 3.40
C GLU A 356 -1.31 -35.66 2.16
N GLY A 357 -0.11 -36.20 2.34
CA GLY A 357 0.59 -36.91 1.30
C GLY A 357 -0.16 -38.19 0.95
N ASN A 358 -0.36 -38.35 -0.35
CA ASN A 358 -0.59 -39.66 -0.99
C ASN A 358 0.67 -40.05 -1.71
#